data_5f030962aad97af78f0e925a3ba6db1a
#
_entry.id   5f030962aad97af78f0e925a3ba6db1a
#
_cell.length_a   1.000
_cell.length_b   1.000
_cell.length_c   1.000
_cell.angle_alpha   90.00
_cell.angle_beta   90.00
_cell.angle_gamma   90.00
#
_symmetry.space_group_name_H-M   'P 1'
#
loop_
_entity.id
_entity.type
_entity.pdbx_description
1 polymer ?
#
loop_
_entity_poly.entity_id
_entity_poly.type
_entity_poly.pdbx_seq_one_letter_code
_entity_poly.pdbx_strand_id
1 'polypeptide(L)'
;FEQTLIDLQTDYVDLFLIHWPVPMHYGGDFASTWAVLEEFAAEGRARSIGVSNFEAHHLEQLFQTAKTLPEVNQIESHPYFAEVELHAFNAKHGIVTEAWSPLARGTLLTDPVLERIGKEHGRSPSQVALRWGVQRGDIVLPKSSTALRQRENLDLFGFELSDADMREIYALDRGERGRTGKHPDLMDRM
;
A
#
# COMPACT_ATOMS: atom_id res chain seq x y z
N PHE A 1 -20.73 7.75 4.31
CA PHE A 1 -20.07 8.41 3.17
C PHE A 1 -20.52 9.87 3.02
N GLU A 2 -21.85 10.19 3.12
CA GLU A 2 -22.35 11.57 3.05
C GLU A 2 -21.63 12.51 4.03
N GLN A 3 -21.54 12.09 5.31
CA GLN A 3 -20.86 12.88 6.31
C GLN A 3 -19.39 13.11 5.97
N THR A 4 -18.71 12.11 5.39
CA THR A 4 -17.33 12.23 4.93
C THR A 4 -17.16 13.32 3.88
N LEU A 5 -18.05 13.39 2.89
CA LEU A 5 -18.03 14.44 1.86
C LEU A 5 -18.26 15.82 2.45
N ILE A 6 -19.20 15.95 3.38
CA ILE A 6 -19.48 17.21 4.09
C ILE A 6 -18.25 17.67 4.88
N ASP A 7 -17.63 16.76 5.64
CA ASP A 7 -16.46 17.07 6.48
C ASP A 7 -15.24 17.45 5.63
N LEU A 8 -15.07 16.83 4.46
CA LEU A 8 -14.04 17.15 3.48
C LEU A 8 -14.36 18.40 2.62
N GLN A 9 -15.58 18.93 2.71
CA GLN A 9 -16.05 20.06 1.89
C GLN A 9 -15.91 19.80 0.38
N THR A 10 -16.28 18.62 -0.06
CA THR A 10 -16.23 18.18 -1.47
C THR A 10 -17.49 17.38 -1.81
N ASP A 11 -17.78 17.23 -3.07
CA ASP A 11 -18.88 16.39 -3.59
C ASP A 11 -18.41 15.01 -4.12
N TYR A 12 -17.10 14.79 -4.16
CA TYR A 12 -16.50 13.51 -4.55
C TYR A 12 -15.18 13.25 -3.80
N VAL A 13 -14.69 12.01 -3.87
CA VAL A 13 -13.31 11.62 -3.51
C VAL A 13 -12.62 10.99 -4.70
N ASP A 14 -11.31 11.14 -4.80
CA ASP A 14 -10.53 10.51 -5.88
C ASP A 14 -10.35 9.01 -5.65
N LEU A 15 -10.18 8.57 -4.40
CA LEU A 15 -10.05 7.18 -4.03
C LEU A 15 -10.81 6.88 -2.74
N PHE A 16 -11.61 5.80 -2.75
CA PHE A 16 -12.33 5.31 -1.58
C PHE A 16 -12.06 3.81 -1.37
N LEU A 17 -11.67 3.42 -0.15
CA LEU A 17 -11.19 2.08 0.15
C LEU A 17 -12.00 1.40 1.25
N ILE A 18 -12.21 0.08 1.13
CA ILE A 18 -12.51 -0.76 2.31
C ILE A 18 -11.20 -0.87 3.10
N HIS A 19 -11.18 -0.38 4.35
CA HIS A 19 -9.96 -0.25 5.16
C HIS A 19 -9.36 -1.59 5.59
N TRP A 20 -10.19 -2.57 5.95
CA TRP A 20 -9.81 -3.94 6.34
C TRP A 20 -10.90 -4.93 5.93
N PRO A 21 -10.55 -6.19 5.57
CA PRO A 21 -11.55 -7.22 5.28
C PRO A 21 -12.31 -7.68 6.54
N VAL A 22 -11.71 -7.57 7.72
CA VAL A 22 -12.23 -8.02 9.04
C VAL A 22 -13.04 -9.32 8.98
N PRO A 23 -12.46 -10.44 8.50
CA PRO A 23 -13.22 -11.66 8.25
C PRO A 23 -13.83 -12.29 9.51
N MET A 24 -13.34 -11.88 10.69
CA MET A 24 -13.86 -12.31 12.00
C MET A 24 -15.20 -11.63 12.36
N HIS A 25 -15.60 -10.60 11.62
CA HIS A 25 -16.82 -9.84 11.84
C HIS A 25 -17.75 -9.95 10.63
N TYR A 26 -19.02 -9.66 10.82
CA TYR A 26 -20.04 -9.64 9.76
C TYR A 26 -20.12 -10.93 8.93
N GLY A 27 -19.69 -12.08 9.48
CA GLY A 27 -19.62 -13.33 8.74
C GLY A 27 -18.60 -13.33 7.60
N GLY A 28 -17.64 -12.40 7.61
CA GLY A 28 -16.67 -12.20 6.53
C GLY A 28 -17.27 -11.56 5.27
N ASP A 29 -18.45 -10.93 5.40
CA ASP A 29 -19.13 -10.29 4.26
C ASP A 29 -18.63 -8.86 4.01
N PHE A 30 -17.50 -8.76 3.34
CA PHE A 30 -17.02 -7.49 2.76
C PHE A 30 -17.58 -7.26 1.33
N ALA A 31 -18.19 -8.27 0.71
CA ALA A 31 -18.75 -8.17 -0.63
C ALA A 31 -19.97 -7.23 -0.66
N SER A 32 -20.82 -7.25 0.36
CA SER A 32 -21.93 -6.30 0.50
C SER A 32 -21.43 -4.87 0.61
N THR A 33 -20.35 -4.63 1.34
CA THR A 33 -19.71 -3.30 1.43
C THR A 33 -19.15 -2.89 0.08
N TRP A 34 -18.50 -3.82 -0.65
CA TRP A 34 -17.98 -3.56 -1.98
C TRP A 34 -19.05 -3.12 -2.97
N ALA A 35 -20.22 -3.77 -2.96
CA ALA A 35 -21.33 -3.39 -3.82
C ALA A 35 -21.77 -1.92 -3.61
N VAL A 36 -21.70 -1.42 -2.37
CA VAL A 36 -21.98 0.00 -2.07
C VAL A 36 -20.88 0.91 -2.63
N LEU A 37 -19.61 0.50 -2.61
CA LEU A 37 -18.52 1.27 -3.23
C LEU A 37 -18.71 1.33 -4.76
N GLU A 38 -19.17 0.25 -5.38
CA GLU A 38 -19.50 0.23 -6.81
C GLU A 38 -20.62 1.22 -7.16
N GLU A 39 -21.61 1.39 -6.28
CA GLU A 39 -22.65 2.43 -6.44
C GLU A 39 -22.05 3.84 -6.39
N PHE A 40 -21.18 4.11 -5.41
CA PHE A 40 -20.51 5.43 -5.32
C PHE A 40 -19.62 5.72 -6.55
N ALA A 41 -18.98 4.71 -7.11
CA ALA A 41 -18.22 4.87 -8.34
C ALA A 41 -19.14 5.16 -9.55
N ALA A 42 -20.25 4.42 -9.66
CA ALA A 42 -21.24 4.63 -10.74
C ALA A 42 -21.90 6.01 -10.69
N GLU A 43 -22.09 6.56 -9.48
CA GLU A 43 -22.61 7.91 -9.24
C GLU A 43 -21.56 9.02 -9.46
N GLY A 44 -20.29 8.67 -9.67
CA GLY A 44 -19.18 9.63 -9.78
C GLY A 44 -18.76 10.27 -8.46
N ARG A 45 -19.22 9.74 -7.33
CA ARG A 45 -18.92 10.23 -5.97
C ARG A 45 -17.59 9.68 -5.44
N ALA A 46 -17.11 8.56 -5.99
CA ALA A 46 -15.75 8.07 -5.88
C ALA A 46 -15.22 7.84 -7.30
N ARG A 47 -14.08 8.43 -7.65
CA ARG A 47 -13.49 8.28 -9.00
C ARG A 47 -12.87 6.91 -9.18
N SER A 48 -12.21 6.43 -8.12
CA SER A 48 -11.60 5.10 -8.01
C SER A 48 -12.03 4.45 -6.70
N ILE A 49 -12.24 3.15 -6.75
CA ILE A 49 -12.57 2.34 -5.57
C ILE A 49 -11.54 1.21 -5.41
N GLY A 50 -11.25 0.88 -4.17
CA GLY A 50 -10.27 -0.14 -3.88
C GLY A 50 -10.45 -0.73 -2.48
N VAL A 51 -9.46 -1.50 -2.09
CA VAL A 51 -9.42 -2.18 -0.79
C VAL A 51 -8.11 -1.88 -0.08
N SER A 52 -8.06 -2.17 1.20
CA SER A 52 -6.84 -2.09 1.99
C SER A 52 -6.70 -3.32 2.87
N ASN A 53 -5.47 -3.85 2.95
CA ASN A 53 -5.13 -5.02 3.74
C ASN A 53 -5.84 -6.32 3.29
N PHE A 54 -6.14 -6.44 2.01
CA PHE A 54 -6.70 -7.66 1.43
C PHE A 54 -5.57 -8.58 0.97
N GLU A 55 -5.54 -9.80 1.49
CA GLU A 55 -4.72 -10.89 0.99
C GLU A 55 -5.31 -11.48 -0.31
N ALA A 56 -4.56 -12.30 -1.04
CA ALA A 56 -5.02 -12.87 -2.30
C ALA A 56 -6.35 -13.62 -2.17
N HIS A 57 -6.53 -14.42 -1.10
CA HIS A 57 -7.79 -15.16 -0.88
C HIS A 57 -9.00 -14.24 -0.61
N HIS A 58 -8.81 -13.08 0.03
CA HIS A 58 -9.87 -12.08 0.19
C HIS A 58 -10.27 -11.49 -1.17
N LEU A 59 -9.28 -11.19 -2.03
CA LEU A 59 -9.53 -10.68 -3.37
C LEU A 59 -10.23 -11.73 -4.23
N GLU A 60 -9.79 -13.00 -4.19
CA GLU A 60 -10.43 -14.10 -4.89
C GLU A 60 -11.89 -14.29 -4.48
N GLN A 61 -12.19 -14.16 -3.17
CA GLN A 61 -13.57 -14.19 -2.68
C GLN A 61 -14.37 -12.99 -3.22
N LEU A 62 -13.80 -11.79 -3.18
CA LEU A 62 -14.45 -10.58 -3.69
C LEU A 62 -14.77 -10.68 -5.18
N PHE A 63 -13.86 -11.22 -5.98
CA PHE A 63 -14.01 -11.35 -7.43
C PHE A 63 -15.21 -12.22 -7.85
N GLN A 64 -15.71 -13.09 -6.96
CA GLN A 64 -16.87 -13.93 -7.28
C GLN A 64 -18.16 -13.13 -7.44
N THR A 65 -18.26 -11.97 -6.83
CA THR A 65 -19.47 -11.15 -6.82
C THR A 65 -19.28 -9.73 -7.32
N ALA A 66 -18.05 -9.23 -7.33
CA ALA A 66 -17.71 -7.89 -7.80
C ALA A 66 -18.01 -7.73 -9.31
N LYS A 67 -18.66 -6.63 -9.66
CA LYS A 67 -18.89 -6.22 -11.06
C LYS A 67 -17.67 -5.45 -11.59
N THR A 68 -16.99 -4.73 -10.71
CA THR A 68 -15.77 -3.99 -10.98
C THR A 68 -14.69 -4.47 -10.01
N LEU A 69 -13.50 -4.78 -10.51
CA LEU A 69 -12.39 -5.15 -9.64
C LEU A 69 -11.84 -3.93 -8.91
N PRO A 70 -11.24 -4.09 -7.70
CA PRO A 70 -10.53 -3.02 -7.04
C PRO A 70 -9.43 -2.44 -7.94
N GLU A 71 -9.31 -1.12 -8.02
CA GLU A 71 -8.22 -0.46 -8.74
C GLU A 71 -6.95 -0.41 -7.89
N VAL A 72 -7.10 -0.38 -6.56
CA VAL A 72 -6.00 -0.28 -5.60
C VAL A 72 -6.19 -1.31 -4.50
N ASN A 73 -5.09 -1.94 -4.07
CA ASN A 73 -4.99 -2.64 -2.80
C ASN A 73 -3.88 -1.98 -1.96
N GLN A 74 -4.28 -1.27 -0.90
CA GLN A 74 -3.34 -0.59 0.00
C GLN A 74 -2.88 -1.57 1.08
N ILE A 75 -1.62 -2.00 1.04
CA ILE A 75 -1.05 -3.02 1.95
C ILE A 75 0.18 -2.52 2.67
N GLU A 76 0.55 -3.16 3.79
CA GLU A 76 1.89 -2.98 4.34
C GLU A 76 2.92 -3.50 3.34
N SER A 77 3.83 -2.62 2.89
CA SER A 77 4.92 -3.06 2.02
C SER A 77 6.15 -2.18 2.20
N HIS A 78 7.28 -2.82 2.44
CA HIS A 78 8.59 -2.20 2.64
C HIS A 78 9.70 -3.26 2.47
N PRO A 79 11.00 -2.90 2.39
CA PRO A 79 12.08 -3.85 2.17
C PRO A 79 12.16 -5.05 3.11
N TYR A 80 11.70 -4.93 4.37
CA TYR A 80 11.65 -6.06 5.31
C TYR A 80 10.39 -6.91 5.18
N PHE A 81 9.39 -6.44 4.44
CA PHE A 81 8.13 -7.11 4.18
C PHE A 81 7.65 -6.75 2.78
N ALA A 82 8.22 -7.44 1.78
CA ALA A 82 8.08 -7.06 0.38
C ALA A 82 6.77 -7.51 -0.26
N GLU A 83 6.05 -8.45 0.34
CA GLU A 83 4.77 -9.01 -0.15
C GLU A 83 4.83 -9.41 -1.64
N VAL A 84 5.90 -10.10 -2.03
CA VAL A 84 6.22 -10.39 -3.44
C VAL A 84 5.08 -11.13 -4.14
N GLU A 85 4.48 -12.12 -3.49
CA GLU A 85 3.41 -12.93 -4.06
C GLU A 85 2.12 -12.12 -4.20
N LEU A 86 1.75 -11.36 -3.17
CA LEU A 86 0.55 -10.50 -3.20
C LEU A 86 0.72 -9.36 -4.21
N HIS A 87 1.91 -8.76 -4.29
CA HIS A 87 2.22 -7.74 -5.29
C HIS A 87 2.07 -8.31 -6.71
N ALA A 88 2.60 -9.50 -6.98
CA ALA A 88 2.45 -10.17 -8.27
C ALA A 88 0.99 -10.53 -8.57
N PHE A 89 0.23 -10.94 -7.56
CA PHE A 89 -1.20 -11.20 -7.67
C PHE A 89 -1.97 -9.93 -8.04
N ASN A 90 -1.72 -8.82 -7.34
CA ASN A 90 -2.32 -7.53 -7.64
C ASN A 90 -2.03 -7.12 -9.10
N ALA A 91 -0.77 -7.12 -9.49
CA ALA A 91 -0.35 -6.75 -10.84
C ALA A 91 -1.00 -7.63 -11.93
N LYS A 92 -1.13 -8.94 -11.70
CA LYS A 92 -1.82 -9.86 -12.62
C LYS A 92 -3.28 -9.48 -12.86
N HIS A 93 -3.94 -8.90 -11.88
CA HIS A 93 -5.35 -8.50 -11.96
C HIS A 93 -5.54 -7.01 -12.29
N GLY A 94 -4.46 -6.27 -12.59
CA GLY A 94 -4.51 -4.85 -12.89
C GLY A 94 -4.76 -3.96 -11.65
N ILE A 95 -4.54 -4.51 -10.46
CA ILE A 95 -4.69 -3.81 -9.18
C ILE A 95 -3.36 -3.14 -8.82
N VAL A 96 -3.38 -1.85 -8.60
CA VAL A 96 -2.18 -1.11 -8.16
C VAL A 96 -1.92 -1.37 -6.68
N THR A 97 -0.69 -1.70 -6.33
CA THR A 97 -0.26 -1.79 -4.93
C THR A 97 0.04 -0.40 -4.39
N GLU A 98 -0.60 -0.04 -3.28
CA GLU A 98 -0.30 1.17 -2.53
C GLU A 98 0.31 0.76 -1.18
N ALA A 99 1.55 1.23 -0.91
CA ALA A 99 2.33 0.79 0.24
C ALA A 99 2.13 1.72 1.45
N TRP A 100 1.44 1.25 2.48
CA TRP A 100 1.48 1.93 3.77
C TRP A 100 2.67 1.46 4.61
N SER A 101 3.13 2.33 5.53
CA SER A 101 4.37 2.13 6.31
C SER A 101 5.60 1.79 5.45
N PRO A 102 5.85 2.44 4.31
CA PRO A 102 6.93 2.08 3.38
C PRO A 102 8.34 2.19 3.98
N LEU A 103 8.46 2.77 5.17
CA LEU A 103 9.70 2.89 5.94
C LEU A 103 9.72 1.96 7.18
N ALA A 104 8.86 0.94 7.25
CA ALA A 104 8.78 0.00 8.38
C ALA A 104 8.78 0.72 9.74
N ARG A 105 7.98 1.78 9.88
CA ARG A 105 7.94 2.65 11.08
C ARG A 105 9.30 3.21 11.50
N GLY A 106 10.24 3.32 10.57
CA GLY A 106 11.58 3.87 10.79
C GLY A 106 12.66 2.84 11.11
N THR A 107 12.35 1.56 11.20
CA THR A 107 13.35 0.51 11.50
C THR A 107 14.34 0.27 10.37
N LEU A 108 14.02 0.70 9.14
CA LEU A 108 14.90 0.62 7.96
C LEU A 108 16.02 1.67 7.93
N LEU A 109 15.89 2.77 8.70
CA LEU A 109 16.71 3.96 8.50
C LEU A 109 18.19 3.76 8.87
N THR A 110 18.51 2.70 9.58
CA THR A 110 19.87 2.30 10.00
C THR A 110 20.28 0.95 9.41
N ASP A 111 19.60 0.50 8.36
CA ASP A 111 19.99 -0.73 7.68
C ASP A 111 21.27 -0.52 6.87
N PRO A 112 22.32 -1.35 7.06
CA PRO A 112 23.61 -1.13 6.42
C PRO A 112 23.58 -1.27 4.88
N VAL A 113 22.65 -2.06 4.33
CA VAL A 113 22.48 -2.18 2.88
C VAL A 113 21.90 -0.88 2.34
N LEU A 114 20.82 -0.38 2.95
CA LEU A 114 20.20 0.88 2.53
C LEU A 114 21.12 2.10 2.75
N GLU A 115 21.93 2.09 3.83
CA GLU A 115 22.93 3.14 4.06
C GLU A 115 24.03 3.14 2.97
N ARG A 116 24.52 1.94 2.60
CA ARG A 116 25.55 1.81 1.55
C ARG A 116 25.03 2.27 0.20
N ILE A 117 23.89 1.73 -0.23
CA ILE A 117 23.24 2.11 -1.49
C ILE A 117 22.96 3.62 -1.49
N GLY A 118 22.44 4.15 -0.38
CA GLY A 118 22.19 5.57 -0.23
C GLY A 118 23.44 6.43 -0.44
N LYS A 119 24.59 6.04 0.12
CA LYS A 119 25.88 6.73 -0.09
C LYS A 119 26.30 6.72 -1.55
N GLU A 120 26.14 5.61 -2.26
CA GLU A 120 26.49 5.47 -3.67
C GLU A 120 25.65 6.41 -4.57
N HIS A 121 24.38 6.63 -4.21
CA HIS A 121 23.46 7.51 -4.93
C HIS A 121 23.39 8.95 -4.37
N GLY A 122 24.10 9.27 -3.27
CA GLY A 122 23.98 10.56 -2.58
C GLY A 122 22.59 10.78 -1.96
N ARG A 123 21.97 9.72 -1.45
CA ARG A 123 20.60 9.67 -0.93
C ARG A 123 20.55 9.09 0.48
N SER A 124 19.49 9.40 1.22
CA SER A 124 19.25 8.81 2.54
C SER A 124 18.67 7.38 2.41
N PRO A 125 18.81 6.52 3.44
CA PRO A 125 18.17 5.21 3.47
C PRO A 125 16.64 5.26 3.25
N SER A 126 15.99 6.31 3.73
CA SER A 126 14.55 6.51 3.49
C SER A 126 14.25 6.74 2.01
N GLN A 127 15.04 7.56 1.32
CA GLN A 127 14.88 7.78 -0.11
C GLN A 127 15.12 6.50 -0.92
N VAL A 128 16.12 5.69 -0.54
CA VAL A 128 16.39 4.38 -1.16
C VAL A 128 15.20 3.44 -1.00
N ALA A 129 14.66 3.28 0.22
CA ALA A 129 13.51 2.42 0.46
C ALA A 129 12.26 2.88 -0.29
N LEU A 130 11.99 4.19 -0.32
CA LEU A 130 10.85 4.75 -1.06
C LEU A 130 11.04 4.60 -2.58
N ARG A 131 12.25 4.85 -3.10
CA ARG A 131 12.55 4.68 -4.52
C ARG A 131 12.40 3.22 -4.96
N TRP A 132 12.80 2.26 -4.12
CA TRP A 132 12.57 0.84 -4.35
C TRP A 132 11.07 0.54 -4.56
N GLY A 133 10.19 1.05 -3.69
CA GLY A 133 8.75 0.90 -3.87
C GLY A 133 8.26 1.52 -5.18
N VAL A 134 8.67 2.76 -5.48
CA VAL A 134 8.29 3.45 -6.74
C VAL A 134 8.78 2.67 -7.98
N GLN A 135 10.00 2.11 -7.96
CA GLN A 135 10.51 1.33 -9.10
C GLN A 135 9.82 -0.03 -9.28
N ARG A 136 9.19 -0.56 -8.24
CA ARG A 136 8.29 -1.72 -8.34
C ARG A 136 6.93 -1.38 -8.97
N GLY A 137 6.61 -0.10 -9.09
CA GLY A 137 5.29 0.37 -9.51
C GLY A 137 4.31 0.64 -8.35
N ASP A 138 4.80 0.65 -7.10
CA ASP A 138 3.96 0.94 -5.94
C ASP A 138 3.70 2.45 -5.81
N ILE A 139 2.52 2.80 -5.30
CA ILE A 139 2.26 4.12 -4.72
C ILE A 139 2.73 4.07 -3.27
N VAL A 140 3.67 4.93 -2.89
CA VAL A 140 4.24 4.92 -1.52
C VAL A 140 3.66 6.02 -0.66
N LEU A 141 3.25 5.71 0.58
CA LEU A 141 2.63 6.64 1.52
C LEU A 141 3.52 6.92 2.74
N PRO A 142 4.62 7.67 2.59
CA PRO A 142 5.50 7.98 3.69
C PRO A 142 4.91 9.09 4.59
N LYS A 143 4.69 8.77 5.87
CA LYS A 143 4.27 9.76 6.87
C LYS A 143 5.46 10.56 7.39
N SER A 144 5.35 11.87 7.41
CA SER A 144 6.29 12.73 8.14
C SER A 144 5.61 13.95 8.73
N SER A 145 6.08 14.36 9.93
CA SER A 145 5.64 15.58 10.62
C SER A 145 6.61 16.75 10.45
N THR A 146 7.78 16.55 9.80
CA THR A 146 8.77 17.60 9.58
C THR A 146 8.88 17.98 8.11
N ALA A 147 8.91 19.27 7.82
CA ALA A 147 9.00 19.79 6.46
C ALA A 147 10.25 19.28 5.71
N LEU A 148 11.37 19.10 6.41
CA LEU A 148 12.61 18.57 5.81
C LEU A 148 12.38 17.15 5.28
N ARG A 149 11.88 16.24 6.13
CA ARG A 149 11.61 14.85 5.72
C ARG A 149 10.52 14.74 4.65
N GLN A 150 9.52 15.63 4.67
CA GLN A 150 8.52 15.67 3.59
C GLN A 150 9.16 15.99 2.25
N ARG A 151 10.10 16.95 2.20
CA ARG A 151 10.85 17.27 0.97
C ARG A 151 11.74 16.11 0.52
N GLU A 152 12.47 15.48 1.46
CA GLU A 152 13.28 14.29 1.16
C GLU A 152 12.42 13.14 0.60
N ASN A 153 11.25 12.88 1.20
CA ASN A 153 10.34 11.84 0.73
C ASN A 153 9.76 12.10 -0.67
N LEU A 154 9.73 13.35 -1.13
CA LEU A 154 9.31 13.72 -2.48
C LEU A 154 10.46 13.71 -3.49
N ASP A 155 11.71 13.81 -3.05
CA ASP A 155 12.90 13.84 -3.91
C ASP A 155 13.37 12.42 -4.26
N LEU A 156 12.54 11.69 -5.01
CA LEU A 156 12.72 10.28 -5.38
C LEU A 156 12.99 10.08 -6.86
N PHE A 157 12.75 11.09 -7.70
CA PHE A 157 12.76 10.94 -9.16
C PHE A 157 14.08 11.39 -9.80
N GLY A 158 15.01 11.94 -9.01
CA GLY A 158 16.31 12.41 -9.47
C GLY A 158 17.41 11.33 -9.48
N PHE A 159 17.10 10.08 -9.18
CA PHE A 159 18.02 8.94 -9.22
C PHE A 159 17.25 7.65 -9.52
N GLU A 160 18.00 6.61 -9.88
CA GLU A 160 17.46 5.29 -10.18
C GLU A 160 18.31 4.21 -9.50
N LEU A 161 17.67 3.23 -8.90
CA LEU A 161 18.32 2.06 -8.34
C LEU A 161 18.65 1.08 -9.47
N SER A 162 19.86 0.57 -9.49
CA SER A 162 20.26 -0.47 -10.44
C SER A 162 19.55 -1.81 -10.14
N ASP A 163 19.55 -2.73 -11.11
CA ASP A 163 19.04 -4.09 -10.89
C ASP A 163 19.77 -4.81 -9.76
N ALA A 164 21.05 -4.48 -9.51
CA ALA A 164 21.82 -5.03 -8.40
C ALA A 164 21.29 -4.49 -7.06
N ASP A 165 21.08 -3.18 -6.96
CA ASP A 165 20.50 -2.55 -5.77
C ASP A 165 19.11 -3.11 -5.48
N MET A 166 18.27 -3.21 -6.50
CA MET A 166 16.92 -3.79 -6.36
C MET A 166 16.97 -5.21 -5.80
N ARG A 167 17.86 -6.06 -6.31
CA ARG A 167 18.02 -7.44 -5.79
C ARG A 167 18.52 -7.47 -4.35
N GLU A 168 19.48 -6.61 -3.99
CA GLU A 168 19.99 -6.55 -2.61
C GLU A 168 18.91 -6.07 -1.63
N ILE A 169 18.08 -5.11 -2.04
CA ILE A 169 16.97 -4.63 -1.23
C ILE A 169 15.90 -5.72 -1.08
N TYR A 170 15.58 -6.46 -2.14
CA TYR A 170 14.69 -7.62 -2.05
C TYR A 170 15.21 -8.71 -1.11
N ALA A 171 16.53 -8.90 -1.03
CA ALA A 171 17.15 -9.87 -0.11
C ALA A 171 16.99 -9.49 1.38
N LEU A 172 16.54 -8.27 1.69
CA LEU A 172 16.21 -7.84 3.06
C LEU A 172 14.85 -8.38 3.53
N ASP A 173 14.03 -8.95 2.65
CA ASP A 173 12.71 -9.45 3.00
C ASP A 173 12.78 -10.55 4.07
N ARG A 174 11.91 -10.44 5.06
CA ARG A 174 11.83 -11.34 6.22
C ARG A 174 10.52 -12.13 6.23
N GLY A 175 9.71 -11.99 5.17
CA GLY A 175 8.35 -12.50 5.12
C GLY A 175 7.55 -12.01 6.32
N GLU A 176 6.65 -12.84 6.87
CA GLU A 176 5.79 -12.49 8.01
C GLU A 176 6.53 -11.90 9.23
N ARG A 177 7.81 -12.24 9.43
CA ARG A 177 8.63 -11.65 10.52
C ARG A 177 8.97 -10.18 10.30
N GLY A 178 8.79 -9.69 9.09
CA GLY A 178 8.97 -8.27 8.73
C GLY A 178 7.71 -7.43 8.97
N ARG A 179 6.55 -8.03 9.06
CA ARG A 179 5.26 -7.35 9.28
C ARG A 179 5.30 -6.52 10.57
N THR A 180 4.90 -5.27 10.49
CA THR A 180 4.82 -4.35 11.64
C THR A 180 3.38 -4.05 12.07
N GLY A 181 2.44 -4.29 11.19
CA GLY A 181 1.01 -4.18 11.46
C GLY A 181 0.37 -5.50 11.89
N LYS A 182 -0.96 -5.52 12.02
CA LYS A 182 -1.72 -6.74 12.27
C LYS A 182 -1.87 -7.56 10.98
N HIS A 183 -1.95 -8.87 11.15
CA HIS A 183 -2.32 -9.75 10.04
C HIS A 183 -3.79 -9.53 9.67
N PRO A 184 -4.15 -9.41 8.37
CA PRO A 184 -5.51 -9.15 7.92
C PRO A 184 -6.56 -10.14 8.43
N ASP A 185 -6.25 -11.44 8.43
CA ASP A 185 -7.14 -12.50 8.91
C ASP A 185 -7.40 -12.45 10.42
N LEU A 186 -6.52 -11.79 11.17
CA LEU A 186 -6.59 -11.68 12.63
C LEU A 186 -7.05 -10.30 13.11
N MET A 187 -7.43 -9.43 12.17
CA MET A 187 -7.91 -8.09 12.52
C MET A 187 -9.29 -8.20 13.14
N ASP A 188 -9.39 -7.82 14.42
CA ASP A 188 -10.57 -7.95 15.28
C ASP A 188 -11.14 -6.60 15.75
N ARG A 189 -10.58 -5.48 15.30
CA ARG A 189 -10.97 -4.12 15.69
C ARG A 189 -11.19 -3.24 14.47
N MET A 190 -12.25 -2.47 14.52
CA MET A 190 -12.53 -1.39 13.59
C MET A 190 -12.10 -0.06 14.17
#